data_d2ad40fda83712fd6c21e31511f0e407
#
_entry.id   d2ad40fda83712fd6c21e31511f0e407
#
_cell.length_a   1.000
_cell.length_b   1.000
_cell.length_c   1.000
_cell.angle_alpha   90.00
_cell.angle_beta   90.00
_cell.angle_gamma   90.00
#
_symmetry.space_group_name_H-M   'P 1'
#
loop_
_entity.id
_entity.type
_entity.pdbx_description
1 polymer ?
#
loop_
_entity_poly.entity_id
_entity_poly.type
_entity_poly.pdbx_seq_one_letter_code
_entity_poly.pdbx_strand_id
1 'polypeptide(L)'
;MSFVPQPTEVLLQNVRVSYCHLLEPWANSTQPGAKPRYSATILLPKTDVAQHQALMNAIEAAIQSARTKFGARVPAQPKVPIHDGDGYTQSGKEFGPECKGHWVFTAAQDASYKVEVVDLQGNPLTNPTQVYSGMYVNVLVRFFFYSNQSTGIGCGLGPIQKVRNGEALGSMPVAASSVFGAPQGSAANVYTGAPVAAGQPVQQQATQQGYVQPSYTTTPQQSVQQAPVGINPVTGQPY
;
A
#
# COMPACT_ATOMS: atom_id res chain seq x y z
N MET A 1 -16.85 21.48 12.12
CA MET A 1 -17.49 20.36 12.89
C MET A 1 -16.46 19.26 13.01
N SER A 2 -16.20 18.78 14.23
CA SER A 2 -15.30 17.64 14.43
C SER A 2 -16.04 16.36 14.04
N PHE A 3 -15.36 15.47 13.29
CA PHE A 3 -15.87 14.14 12.97
C PHE A 3 -16.00 13.30 14.25
N VAL A 4 -17.16 12.67 14.46
CA VAL A 4 -17.41 11.74 15.56
C VAL A 4 -17.65 10.35 14.93
N PRO A 5 -16.77 9.35 15.18
CA PRO A 5 -16.97 8.01 14.67
C PRO A 5 -18.28 7.40 15.16
N GLN A 6 -18.93 6.59 14.30
CA GLN A 6 -20.07 5.79 14.70
C GLN A 6 -19.63 4.68 15.68
N PRO A 7 -20.53 4.07 16.46
CA PRO A 7 -20.14 3.01 17.41
C PRO A 7 -19.37 1.83 16.82
N THR A 8 -19.54 1.57 15.52
CA THR A 8 -18.82 0.52 14.77
C THR A 8 -17.59 1.01 14.04
N GLU A 9 -17.22 2.29 14.22
CA GLU A 9 -16.09 2.93 13.56
C GLU A 9 -15.01 3.30 14.56
N VAL A 10 -13.75 3.24 14.13
CA VAL A 10 -12.60 3.68 14.92
C VAL A 10 -11.66 4.47 14.03
N LEU A 11 -11.30 5.66 14.49
CA LEU A 11 -10.19 6.42 13.92
C LEU A 11 -8.90 6.00 14.64
N LEU A 12 -8.11 5.17 13.96
CA LEU A 12 -6.79 4.78 14.45
C LEU A 12 -5.76 5.84 14.09
N GLN A 13 -4.84 6.10 15.00
CA GLN A 13 -3.83 7.14 14.87
C GLN A 13 -2.42 6.54 14.89
N ASN A 14 -1.57 7.06 14.00
CA ASN A 14 -0.15 6.71 13.91
C ASN A 14 0.12 5.20 13.87
N VAL A 15 -0.74 4.43 13.18
CA VAL A 15 -0.54 2.99 12.97
C VAL A 15 0.30 2.74 11.74
N ARG A 16 1.12 1.68 11.75
CA ARG A 16 1.89 1.26 10.60
C ARG A 16 1.02 0.42 9.68
N VAL A 17 1.20 0.54 8.38
CA VAL A 17 0.45 -0.25 7.39
C VAL A 17 1.36 -1.11 6.55
N SER A 18 0.87 -2.30 6.19
CA SER A 18 1.55 -3.27 5.33
C SER A 18 0.59 -3.72 4.23
N TYR A 19 1.12 -4.34 3.16
CA TYR A 19 0.33 -4.84 2.03
C TYR A 19 -0.68 -3.82 1.50
N CYS A 20 -0.16 -2.61 1.19
CA CYS A 20 -0.96 -1.48 0.78
C CYS A 20 -1.36 -1.56 -0.70
N HIS A 21 -2.67 -1.70 -0.96
CA HIS A 21 -3.30 -1.53 -2.27
C HIS A 21 -4.27 -0.34 -2.17
N LEU A 22 -3.70 0.87 -2.03
CA LEU A 22 -4.47 2.08 -1.70
C LEU A 22 -4.69 3.01 -2.89
N LEU A 23 -3.79 2.99 -3.87
CA LEU A 23 -3.91 3.80 -5.09
C LEU A 23 -4.61 3.02 -6.20
N GLU A 24 -4.38 1.71 -6.24
CA GLU A 24 -5.00 0.79 -7.20
C GLU A 24 -5.58 -0.41 -6.46
N PRO A 25 -6.82 -0.82 -6.80
CA PRO A 25 -7.43 -2.00 -6.19
C PRO A 25 -6.79 -3.26 -6.74
N TRP A 26 -6.60 -4.24 -5.89
CA TRP A 26 -5.97 -5.51 -6.22
C TRP A 26 -6.91 -6.69 -5.96
N ALA A 27 -6.84 -7.71 -6.81
CA ALA A 27 -7.54 -8.98 -6.64
C ALA A 27 -6.54 -10.12 -6.52
N ASN A 28 -6.76 -11.02 -5.55
CA ASN A 28 -5.96 -12.22 -5.44
C ASN A 28 -6.24 -13.14 -6.64
N SER A 29 -5.28 -13.23 -7.58
CA SER A 29 -5.38 -14.03 -8.79
C SER A 29 -5.49 -15.53 -8.54
N THR A 30 -5.09 -16.01 -7.36
CA THR A 30 -5.17 -17.43 -6.98
C THR A 30 -6.58 -17.84 -6.54
N GLN A 31 -7.49 -16.89 -6.32
CA GLN A 31 -8.87 -17.16 -5.95
C GLN A 31 -9.80 -16.88 -7.13
N PRO A 32 -10.41 -17.91 -7.75
CA PRO A 32 -11.36 -17.72 -8.83
C PRO A 32 -12.52 -16.82 -8.41
N GLY A 33 -12.80 -15.76 -9.18
CA GLY A 33 -13.88 -14.81 -8.90
C GLY A 33 -13.57 -13.78 -7.81
N ALA A 34 -12.31 -13.66 -7.36
CA ALA A 34 -11.90 -12.59 -6.44
C ALA A 34 -12.11 -11.22 -7.10
N LYS A 35 -12.86 -10.35 -6.42
CA LYS A 35 -13.09 -8.98 -6.88
C LYS A 35 -11.95 -8.06 -6.41
N PRO A 36 -11.49 -7.12 -7.26
CA PRO A 36 -10.51 -6.14 -6.85
C PRO A 36 -11.00 -5.31 -5.66
N ARG A 37 -10.10 -5.00 -4.73
CA ARG A 37 -10.36 -4.19 -3.56
C ARG A 37 -9.19 -3.27 -3.26
N TYR A 38 -9.49 -2.09 -2.74
CA TYR A 38 -8.51 -1.30 -1.99
C TYR A 38 -8.33 -1.96 -0.63
N SER A 39 -7.11 -2.12 -0.18
CA SER A 39 -6.84 -2.77 1.12
C SER A 39 -5.53 -2.31 1.73
N ALA A 40 -5.45 -2.45 3.05
CA ALA A 40 -4.22 -2.35 3.82
C ALA A 40 -4.29 -3.28 5.03
N THR A 41 -3.18 -3.90 5.36
CA THR A 41 -3.00 -4.60 6.64
C THR A 41 -2.51 -3.59 7.65
N ILE A 42 -3.24 -3.46 8.75
CA ILE A 42 -2.96 -2.51 9.83
C ILE A 42 -2.19 -3.24 10.91
N LEU A 43 -1.09 -2.63 11.35
CA LEU A 43 -0.22 -3.09 12.42
C LEU A 43 -0.38 -2.12 13.60
N LEU A 44 -1.21 -2.50 14.57
CA LEU A 44 -1.43 -1.72 15.79
C LEU A 44 -0.48 -2.23 16.88
N PRO A 45 0.43 -1.41 17.42
CA PRO A 45 1.31 -1.85 18.50
C PRO A 45 0.52 -2.39 19.70
N LYS A 46 0.92 -3.52 20.25
CA LYS A 46 0.29 -4.10 21.46
C LYS A 46 0.40 -3.20 22.69
N THR A 47 1.37 -2.30 22.67
CA THR A 47 1.55 -1.28 23.72
C THR A 47 0.46 -0.20 23.68
N ASP A 48 -0.24 -0.04 22.56
CA ASP A 48 -1.34 0.91 22.45
C ASP A 48 -2.66 0.27 22.90
N VAL A 49 -2.79 0.11 24.19
CA VAL A 49 -3.96 -0.52 24.83
C VAL A 49 -5.23 0.28 24.57
N ALA A 50 -5.15 1.61 24.49
CA ALA A 50 -6.31 2.46 24.30
C ALA A 50 -6.95 2.26 22.92
N GLN A 51 -6.14 2.26 21.84
CA GLN A 51 -6.65 2.02 20.51
C GLN A 51 -7.12 0.55 20.34
N HIS A 52 -6.42 -0.40 20.94
CA HIS A 52 -6.90 -1.80 20.95
C HIS A 52 -8.27 -1.92 21.62
N GLN A 53 -8.48 -1.30 22.77
CA GLN A 53 -9.79 -1.31 23.45
C GLN A 53 -10.88 -0.67 22.60
N ALA A 54 -10.57 0.43 21.91
CA ALA A 54 -11.51 1.08 20.98
C ALA A 54 -11.92 0.13 19.83
N LEU A 55 -10.96 -0.62 19.27
CA LEU A 55 -11.24 -1.65 18.26
C LEU A 55 -12.18 -2.74 18.79
N MET A 56 -11.90 -3.27 19.99
CA MET A 56 -12.73 -4.31 20.60
C MET A 56 -14.15 -3.82 20.88
N ASN A 57 -14.29 -2.58 21.36
CA ASN A 57 -15.62 -1.96 21.57
C ASN A 57 -16.40 -1.81 20.26
N ALA A 58 -15.74 -1.38 19.18
CA ALA A 58 -16.39 -1.24 17.88
C ALA A 58 -16.77 -2.61 17.25
N ILE A 59 -15.97 -3.64 17.46
CA ILE A 59 -16.31 -5.01 17.06
C ILE A 59 -17.53 -5.51 17.83
N GLU A 60 -17.59 -5.30 19.15
CA GLU A 60 -18.73 -5.69 19.96
C GLU A 60 -20.00 -4.92 19.52
N ALA A 61 -19.90 -3.62 19.24
CA ALA A 61 -21.00 -2.84 18.70
C ALA A 61 -21.50 -3.39 17.35
N ALA A 62 -20.58 -3.84 16.48
CA ALA A 62 -20.93 -4.48 15.21
C ALA A 62 -21.65 -5.83 15.42
N ILE A 63 -21.22 -6.64 16.39
CA ILE A 63 -21.85 -7.90 16.77
C ILE A 63 -23.26 -7.64 17.31
N GLN A 64 -23.43 -6.68 18.21
CA GLN A 64 -24.75 -6.34 18.78
C GLN A 64 -25.71 -5.80 17.70
N SER A 65 -25.22 -4.91 16.83
CA SER A 65 -26.01 -4.44 15.68
C SER A 65 -26.41 -5.59 14.76
N ALA A 66 -25.53 -6.55 14.54
CA ALA A 66 -25.82 -7.74 13.74
C ALA A 66 -26.88 -8.62 14.41
N ARG A 67 -26.77 -8.88 15.72
CA ARG A 67 -27.75 -9.66 16.49
C ARG A 67 -29.13 -9.04 16.42
N THR A 68 -29.23 -7.72 16.52
CA THR A 68 -30.48 -6.99 16.39
C THR A 68 -31.12 -7.15 15.00
N LYS A 69 -30.28 -7.12 13.93
CA LYS A 69 -30.77 -7.17 12.54
C LYS A 69 -31.00 -8.58 12.01
N PHE A 70 -30.20 -9.55 12.39
CA PHE A 70 -30.13 -10.89 11.80
C PHE A 70 -30.48 -12.01 12.78
N GLY A 71 -30.63 -11.70 14.07
CA GLY A 71 -31.05 -12.64 15.11
C GLY A 71 -30.15 -13.88 15.18
N ALA A 72 -30.81 -15.06 15.13
CA ALA A 72 -30.14 -16.37 15.23
C ALA A 72 -29.13 -16.69 14.11
N ARG A 73 -29.08 -15.87 13.03
CA ARG A 73 -28.05 -16.03 11.97
C ARG A 73 -26.65 -15.61 12.40
N VAL A 74 -26.54 -14.86 13.49
CA VAL A 74 -25.25 -14.44 14.03
C VAL A 74 -24.75 -15.53 14.99
N PRO A 75 -23.59 -16.16 14.73
CA PRO A 75 -23.03 -17.15 15.64
C PRO A 75 -22.83 -16.58 17.05
N ALA A 76 -22.85 -17.44 18.07
CA ALA A 76 -22.57 -17.05 19.44
C ALA A 76 -21.19 -16.40 19.55
N GLN A 77 -20.22 -16.93 18.82
CA GLN A 77 -18.85 -16.42 18.71
C GLN A 77 -18.49 -16.22 17.23
N PRO A 78 -18.80 -15.04 16.64
CA PRO A 78 -18.46 -14.76 15.27
C PRO A 78 -16.93 -14.59 15.14
N LYS A 79 -16.39 -14.99 13.99
CA LYS A 79 -14.96 -14.74 13.68
C LYS A 79 -14.70 -13.24 13.67
N VAL A 80 -13.64 -12.83 14.33
CA VAL A 80 -13.17 -11.43 14.35
C VAL A 80 -11.94 -11.25 13.46
N PRO A 81 -11.72 -10.07 12.87
CA PRO A 81 -10.64 -9.87 11.93
C PRO A 81 -9.27 -9.61 12.57
N ILE A 82 -9.19 -9.40 13.90
CA ILE A 82 -7.96 -9.07 14.61
C ILE A 82 -7.21 -10.32 15.00
N HIS A 83 -5.91 -10.35 14.70
CA HIS A 83 -5.00 -11.45 15.00
C HIS A 83 -3.82 -10.98 15.84
N ASP A 84 -3.26 -11.90 16.63
CA ASP A 84 -2.00 -11.69 17.32
C ASP A 84 -0.84 -11.88 16.35
N GLY A 85 -0.06 -10.81 16.10
CA GLY A 85 1.09 -10.86 15.20
C GLY A 85 2.28 -11.67 15.71
N ASP A 86 2.28 -12.06 17.00
CA ASP A 86 3.27 -12.99 17.56
C ASP A 86 2.85 -14.46 17.41
N GLY A 87 1.63 -14.70 16.94
CA GLY A 87 1.05 -16.02 16.75
C GLY A 87 1.22 -16.57 15.33
N TYR A 88 0.23 -17.36 14.92
CA TYR A 88 0.20 -18.02 13.63
C TYR A 88 -1.00 -17.59 12.81
N THR A 89 -0.84 -17.57 11.49
CA THR A 89 -1.94 -17.35 10.53
C THR A 89 -2.92 -18.54 10.56
N GLN A 90 -4.08 -18.39 9.95
CA GLN A 90 -5.05 -19.49 9.82
C GLN A 90 -4.49 -20.71 9.07
N SER A 91 -3.46 -20.52 8.23
CA SER A 91 -2.76 -21.60 7.52
C SER A 91 -1.65 -22.26 8.34
N GLY A 92 -1.45 -21.89 9.61
CA GLY A 92 -0.43 -22.44 10.50
C GLY A 92 0.98 -21.91 10.25
N LYS A 93 1.15 -20.85 9.44
CA LYS A 93 2.43 -20.17 9.26
C LYS A 93 2.59 -19.04 10.27
N GLU A 94 3.81 -18.74 10.68
CA GLU A 94 4.08 -17.54 11.48
C GLU A 94 3.78 -16.28 10.67
N PHE A 95 3.34 -15.24 11.37
CA PHE A 95 3.28 -13.91 10.79
C PHE A 95 4.67 -13.38 10.44
N GLY A 96 4.76 -12.47 9.46
CA GLY A 96 6.02 -11.82 9.10
C GLY A 96 6.65 -11.05 10.28
N PRO A 97 7.96 -10.78 10.22
CA PRO A 97 8.68 -10.10 11.30
C PRO A 97 8.12 -8.71 11.61
N GLU A 98 7.53 -8.05 10.62
CA GLU A 98 6.86 -6.74 10.76
C GLU A 98 5.61 -6.80 11.66
N CYS A 99 5.02 -7.97 11.83
CA CYS A 99 3.82 -8.18 12.65
C CYS A 99 4.14 -8.41 14.13
N LYS A 100 5.40 -8.74 14.47
CA LYS A 100 5.79 -9.01 15.85
C LYS A 100 5.53 -7.81 16.76
N GLY A 101 4.93 -8.07 17.94
CA GLY A 101 4.53 -7.03 18.88
C GLY A 101 3.31 -6.20 18.47
N HIS A 102 2.56 -6.64 17.44
CA HIS A 102 1.40 -5.92 16.93
C HIS A 102 0.13 -6.78 16.93
N TRP A 103 -1.01 -6.13 17.07
CA TRP A 103 -2.29 -6.64 16.61
C TRP A 103 -2.40 -6.39 15.11
N VAL A 104 -2.79 -7.44 14.36
CA VAL A 104 -2.74 -7.43 12.88
C VAL A 104 -4.13 -7.70 12.32
N PHE A 105 -4.59 -6.86 11.41
CA PHE A 105 -5.84 -7.07 10.70
C PHE A 105 -5.85 -6.34 9.36
N THR A 106 -6.64 -6.86 8.41
CA THR A 106 -6.78 -6.25 7.09
C THR A 106 -8.11 -5.51 7.01
N ALA A 107 -8.04 -4.23 6.63
CA ALA A 107 -9.19 -3.44 6.23
C ALA A 107 -9.26 -3.36 4.71
N ALA A 108 -10.47 -3.47 4.15
CA ALA A 108 -10.66 -3.45 2.70
C ALA A 108 -11.91 -2.66 2.29
N GLN A 109 -11.87 -2.06 1.09
CA GLN A 109 -12.97 -1.34 0.46
C GLN A 109 -13.17 -1.86 -0.97
N ASP A 110 -14.42 -1.93 -1.41
CA ASP A 110 -14.76 -2.34 -2.77
C ASP A 110 -14.15 -1.37 -3.80
N ALA A 111 -13.70 -1.90 -4.95
CA ALA A 111 -13.06 -1.11 -5.99
C ALA A 111 -13.97 0.01 -6.56
N SER A 112 -15.29 -0.11 -6.42
CA SER A 112 -16.25 0.92 -6.83
C SER A 112 -16.14 2.21 -6.00
N TYR A 113 -15.51 2.15 -4.82
CA TYR A 113 -15.35 3.29 -3.91
C TYR A 113 -13.87 3.53 -3.66
N LYS A 114 -13.31 4.51 -4.36
CA LYS A 114 -11.90 4.88 -4.21
C LYS A 114 -11.60 5.34 -2.79
N VAL A 115 -10.55 4.79 -2.21
CA VAL A 115 -10.04 5.23 -0.91
C VAL A 115 -9.27 6.53 -1.09
N GLU A 116 -9.60 7.54 -0.30
CA GLU A 116 -8.84 8.80 -0.28
C GLU A 116 -7.62 8.64 0.62
N VAL A 117 -6.45 8.97 0.08
CA VAL A 117 -5.20 9.03 0.82
C VAL A 117 -4.71 10.47 0.77
N VAL A 118 -4.52 11.09 1.93
CA VAL A 118 -4.12 12.50 2.05
C VAL A 118 -2.87 12.66 2.92
N ASP A 119 -2.20 13.80 2.80
CA ASP A 119 -1.15 14.22 3.73
C ASP A 119 -1.74 14.89 4.99
N LEU A 120 -0.86 15.41 5.88
CA LEU A 120 -1.29 16.13 7.10
C LEU A 120 -2.01 17.45 6.80
N GLN A 121 -1.84 18.02 5.62
CA GLN A 121 -2.50 19.24 5.15
C GLN A 121 -3.81 18.96 4.44
N GLY A 122 -4.16 17.67 4.23
CA GLY A 122 -5.36 17.25 3.52
C GLY A 122 -5.19 17.21 1.98
N ASN A 123 -3.96 17.35 1.45
CA ASN A 123 -3.73 17.24 0.02
C ASN A 123 -3.73 15.78 -0.42
N PRO A 124 -4.37 15.42 -1.55
CA PRO A 124 -4.39 14.06 -2.05
C PRO A 124 -2.99 13.52 -2.40
N LEU A 125 -2.69 12.33 -1.94
CA LEU A 125 -1.47 11.59 -2.29
C LEU A 125 -1.81 10.56 -3.36
N THR A 126 -1.27 10.77 -4.57
CA THR A 126 -1.49 9.89 -5.74
C THR A 126 -0.21 9.24 -6.24
N ASN A 127 0.93 9.63 -5.68
CA ASN A 127 2.23 9.11 -6.11
C ASN A 127 2.57 7.80 -5.35
N PRO A 128 2.83 6.68 -6.05
CA PRO A 128 3.20 5.41 -5.43
C PRO A 128 4.46 5.46 -4.56
N THR A 129 5.36 6.41 -4.79
CA THR A 129 6.55 6.59 -3.93
C THR A 129 6.21 7.20 -2.57
N GLN A 130 5.05 7.84 -2.46
CA GLN A 130 4.58 8.45 -1.22
C GLN A 130 3.62 7.54 -0.45
N VAL A 131 2.92 6.62 -1.14
CA VAL A 131 1.95 5.69 -0.57
C VAL A 131 2.48 4.27 -0.71
N TYR A 132 3.00 3.72 0.38
CA TYR A 132 3.71 2.44 0.36
C TYR A 132 3.55 1.66 1.67
N SER A 133 3.81 0.36 1.63
CA SER A 133 3.84 -0.50 2.81
C SER A 133 5.01 -0.13 3.73
N GLY A 134 4.70 0.13 5.00
CA GLY A 134 5.67 0.59 6.00
C GLY A 134 5.46 2.03 6.47
N MET A 135 4.69 2.85 5.75
CA MET A 135 4.34 4.20 6.20
C MET A 135 3.44 4.16 7.44
N TYR A 136 3.41 5.27 8.17
CA TYR A 136 2.51 5.47 9.31
C TYR A 136 1.36 6.39 8.93
N VAL A 137 0.16 6.00 9.38
CA VAL A 137 -1.09 6.65 8.98
C VAL A 137 -2.05 6.84 10.14
N ASN A 138 -2.95 7.80 9.99
CA ASN A 138 -4.25 7.80 10.64
C ASN A 138 -5.24 7.15 9.67
N VAL A 139 -6.10 6.26 10.13
CA VAL A 139 -7.04 5.54 9.27
C VAL A 139 -8.38 5.34 9.97
N LEU A 140 -9.46 5.65 9.27
CA LEU A 140 -10.79 5.30 9.70
C LEU A 140 -11.10 3.86 9.28
N VAL A 141 -11.51 3.03 10.22
CA VAL A 141 -11.97 1.66 9.95
C VAL A 141 -13.38 1.47 10.48
N ARG A 142 -14.16 0.60 9.81
CA ARG A 142 -15.52 0.28 10.21
C ARG A 142 -15.74 -1.22 10.26
N PHE A 143 -16.26 -1.72 11.37
CA PHE A 143 -16.60 -3.13 11.53
C PHE A 143 -18.05 -3.40 11.14
N PHE A 144 -18.27 -4.52 10.46
CA PHE A 144 -19.59 -4.94 10.00
C PHE A 144 -19.70 -6.46 9.96
N PHE A 145 -20.90 -6.94 10.17
CA PHE A 145 -21.19 -8.36 10.03
C PHE A 145 -21.38 -8.75 8.57
N TYR A 146 -20.80 -9.88 8.18
CA TYR A 146 -21.04 -10.50 6.88
C TYR A 146 -21.45 -11.96 7.02
N SER A 147 -22.28 -12.43 6.08
CA SER A 147 -22.77 -13.81 6.01
C SER A 147 -22.97 -14.18 4.55
N ASN A 148 -21.86 -14.59 3.90
CA ASN A 148 -21.85 -15.04 2.51
C ASN A 148 -21.41 -16.52 2.48
N GLN A 149 -20.22 -16.81 1.94
CA GLN A 149 -19.62 -18.15 2.00
C GLN A 149 -19.13 -18.53 3.40
N SER A 150 -18.83 -17.54 4.22
CA SER A 150 -18.50 -17.67 5.64
C SER A 150 -19.18 -16.56 6.43
N THR A 151 -19.15 -16.67 7.76
CA THR A 151 -19.83 -15.74 8.65
C THR A 151 -18.83 -15.16 9.65
N GLY A 152 -18.85 -13.84 9.83
CA GLY A 152 -17.92 -13.17 10.77
C GLY A 152 -18.06 -11.66 10.74
N ILE A 153 -17.12 -10.99 11.36
CA ILE A 153 -16.97 -9.53 11.36
C ILE A 153 -15.89 -9.15 10.35
N GLY A 154 -16.26 -8.32 9.38
CA GLY A 154 -15.35 -7.72 8.42
C GLY A 154 -14.88 -6.36 8.89
N CYS A 155 -13.79 -5.88 8.28
CA CYS A 155 -13.24 -4.55 8.51
C CYS A 155 -13.22 -3.76 7.20
N GLY A 156 -14.02 -2.70 7.14
CA GLY A 156 -14.08 -1.75 6.03
C GLY A 156 -12.99 -0.71 6.16
N LEU A 157 -12.36 -0.37 5.04
CA LEU A 157 -11.33 0.67 4.94
C LEU A 157 -11.97 1.99 4.56
N GLY A 158 -11.78 3.01 5.38
CA GLY A 158 -12.18 4.40 5.12
C GLY A 158 -11.01 5.25 4.63
N PRO A 159 -11.12 6.59 4.72
CA PRO A 159 -10.07 7.51 4.34
C PRO A 159 -8.82 7.33 5.20
N ILE A 160 -7.68 7.65 4.60
CA ILE A 160 -6.34 7.50 5.18
C ILE A 160 -5.61 8.84 5.14
N GLN A 161 -5.00 9.21 6.26
CA GLN A 161 -4.09 10.34 6.33
C GLN A 161 -2.68 9.84 6.64
N LYS A 162 -1.73 10.08 5.73
CA LYS A 162 -0.32 9.77 5.97
C LYS A 162 0.26 10.72 7.01
N VAL A 163 0.79 10.16 8.10
CA VAL A 163 1.40 10.93 9.19
C VAL A 163 2.90 11.11 8.97
N ARG A 164 3.59 10.03 8.62
CA ARG A 164 5.04 10.05 8.42
C ARG A 164 5.54 8.87 7.60
N ASN A 165 6.76 8.99 7.12
CA ASN A 165 7.46 7.87 6.52
C ASN A 165 7.84 6.83 7.60
N GLY A 166 7.94 5.59 7.19
CA GLY A 166 8.51 4.49 7.96
C GLY A 166 9.44 3.69 7.06
N GLU A 167 10.13 2.74 7.63
CA GLU A 167 10.90 1.77 6.86
C GLU A 167 9.97 1.01 5.91
N ALA A 168 10.31 0.97 4.61
CA ALA A 168 9.52 0.28 3.63
C ALA A 168 9.46 -1.23 3.91
N LEU A 169 8.25 -1.79 3.87
CA LEU A 169 8.00 -3.23 3.97
C LEU A 169 7.85 -3.79 2.56
N GLY A 170 8.69 -4.75 2.20
CA GLY A 170 8.76 -5.33 0.86
C GLY A 170 9.75 -4.61 -0.07
N SER A 171 9.81 -5.05 -1.33
CA SER A 171 10.68 -4.47 -2.33
C SER A 171 10.15 -3.12 -2.79
N MET A 172 10.86 -2.05 -2.48
CA MET A 172 10.59 -0.73 -3.07
C MET A 172 11.16 -0.67 -4.49
N PRO A 173 10.46 -0.05 -5.44
CA PRO A 173 11.07 0.30 -6.70
C PRO A 173 12.29 1.17 -6.45
N VAL A 174 13.41 0.83 -7.06
CA VAL A 174 14.63 1.64 -6.95
C VAL A 174 14.36 3.00 -7.59
N ALA A 175 14.57 4.08 -6.86
CA ALA A 175 14.37 5.41 -7.41
C ALA A 175 15.36 5.66 -8.56
N ALA A 176 14.89 6.21 -9.68
CA ALA A 176 15.73 6.50 -10.84
C ALA A 176 16.95 7.37 -10.46
N SER A 177 16.78 8.30 -9.52
CA SER A 177 17.86 9.12 -8.98
C SER A 177 18.94 8.33 -8.24
N SER A 178 18.60 7.18 -7.66
CA SER A 178 19.59 6.30 -7.00
C SER A 178 20.40 5.49 -8.00
N VAL A 179 19.86 5.23 -9.19
CA VAL A 179 20.50 4.45 -10.25
C VAL A 179 21.29 5.35 -11.20
N PHE A 180 20.69 6.48 -11.60
CA PHE A 180 21.22 7.36 -12.64
C PHE A 180 21.86 8.64 -12.08
N GLY A 181 21.89 8.82 -10.76
CA GLY A 181 22.33 10.06 -10.10
C GLY A 181 21.26 11.17 -10.18
N ALA A 182 21.53 12.28 -9.49
CA ALA A 182 20.72 13.48 -9.65
C ALA A 182 20.88 13.99 -11.10
N PRO A 183 19.81 14.57 -11.73
CA PRO A 183 19.95 15.20 -13.02
C PRO A 183 21.09 16.21 -12.92
N GLN A 184 22.19 15.98 -13.65
CA GLN A 184 23.20 17.03 -13.83
C GLN A 184 22.47 18.16 -14.49
N GLY A 185 22.36 19.29 -13.78
CA GLY A 185 21.74 20.49 -14.30
C GLY A 185 22.30 20.73 -15.70
N SER A 186 21.42 20.76 -16.68
CA SER A 186 21.79 21.27 -18.00
C SER A 186 22.41 22.64 -17.74
N ALA A 187 23.71 22.76 -17.90
CA ALA A 187 24.33 24.06 -17.99
C ALA A 187 23.53 24.79 -19.07
N ALA A 188 22.74 25.76 -18.64
CA ALA A 188 22.08 26.65 -19.56
C ALA A 188 23.21 27.24 -20.43
N ASN A 189 23.25 26.83 -21.70
CA ASN A 189 24.03 27.53 -22.70
C ASN A 189 23.44 28.95 -22.74
N VAL A 190 24.04 29.83 -21.92
CA VAL A 190 23.84 31.25 -22.03
C VAL A 190 24.50 31.62 -23.34
N TYR A 191 23.72 31.64 -24.41
CA TYR A 191 24.13 32.18 -25.69
C TYR A 191 24.24 33.69 -25.51
N THR A 192 25.41 34.15 -25.07
CA THR A 192 25.77 35.57 -25.15
C THR A 192 26.03 35.87 -26.63
N GLY A 193 24.99 36.29 -27.33
CA GLY A 193 25.10 36.78 -28.71
C GLY A 193 25.99 38.02 -28.76
N ALA A 194 27.24 37.87 -29.20
CA ALA A 194 28.00 38.98 -29.74
C ALA A 194 27.61 39.15 -31.24
N PRO A 195 27.44 40.38 -31.73
CA PRO A 195 27.09 40.58 -33.13
C PRO A 195 28.30 40.25 -34.01
N VAL A 196 28.15 39.24 -34.89
CA VAL A 196 29.11 38.93 -35.94
C VAL A 196 28.79 39.71 -37.19
N ALA A 197 29.79 40.48 -37.61
CA ALA A 197 29.78 41.18 -38.92
C ALA A 197 29.75 40.20 -40.08
N ALA A 198 29.01 40.58 -41.13
CA ALA A 198 28.86 39.84 -42.36
C ALA A 198 30.22 39.68 -43.11
N GLY A 199 30.46 38.48 -43.65
CA GLY A 199 31.51 38.33 -44.66
C GLY A 199 32.07 36.90 -44.81
N GLN A 200 31.73 36.29 -45.94
CA GLN A 200 32.38 35.24 -46.71
C GLN A 200 31.95 33.79 -46.56
N PRO A 201 31.73 33.10 -47.69
CA PRO A 201 31.28 31.72 -47.75
C PRO A 201 32.44 30.74 -47.61
N VAL A 202 32.35 29.76 -46.70
CA VAL A 202 33.31 28.66 -46.58
C VAL A 202 32.67 27.37 -47.08
N GLN A 203 33.36 26.73 -48.01
CA GLN A 203 33.01 25.49 -48.67
C GLN A 203 32.72 24.34 -47.71
N GLN A 204 31.71 23.60 -48.01
CA GLN A 204 31.41 22.31 -47.42
C GLN A 204 32.47 21.27 -47.76
N GLN A 205 33.14 20.73 -46.81
CA GLN A 205 33.89 19.48 -46.93
C GLN A 205 33.19 18.43 -46.10
N ALA A 206 32.52 17.52 -46.77
CA ALA A 206 31.88 16.33 -46.21
C ALA A 206 32.96 15.33 -45.78
N THR A 207 33.11 15.10 -44.49
CA THR A 207 33.78 13.93 -43.98
C THR A 207 32.73 12.93 -43.48
N GLN A 208 32.53 11.89 -44.28
CA GLN A 208 31.85 10.66 -43.84
C GLN A 208 32.63 9.99 -42.74
N GLN A 209 32.16 10.01 -41.51
CA GLN A 209 32.61 9.09 -40.49
C GLN A 209 31.53 8.04 -40.31
N GLY A 210 31.93 6.78 -40.65
CA GLY A 210 31.06 5.61 -40.59
C GLY A 210 30.56 5.31 -39.18
N TYR A 211 29.30 5.08 -39.08
CA TYR A 211 28.68 4.49 -37.91
C TYR A 211 29.16 3.04 -37.77
N VAL A 212 29.93 2.74 -36.75
CA VAL A 212 30.23 1.37 -36.32
C VAL A 212 29.11 0.94 -35.42
N GLN A 213 28.31 0.02 -35.93
CA GLN A 213 27.24 -0.63 -35.17
C GLN A 213 27.87 -1.59 -34.14
N PRO A 214 27.59 -1.48 -32.85
CA PRO A 214 28.08 -2.45 -31.88
C PRO A 214 27.31 -3.76 -32.04
N SER A 215 28.06 -4.82 -32.33
CA SER A 215 27.58 -6.19 -32.35
C SER A 215 27.22 -6.64 -30.93
N TYR A 216 25.94 -6.90 -30.67
CA TYR A 216 25.52 -7.53 -29.42
C TYR A 216 25.80 -9.02 -29.48
N THR A 217 26.82 -9.46 -28.75
CA THR A 217 27.06 -10.87 -28.45
C THR A 217 25.99 -11.31 -27.45
N THR A 218 25.13 -12.22 -27.86
CA THR A 218 24.16 -12.91 -27.02
C THR A 218 24.89 -13.76 -26.00
N THR A 219 24.96 -13.31 -24.75
CA THR A 219 25.34 -14.14 -23.61
C THR A 219 24.12 -14.93 -23.15
N PRO A 220 24.26 -16.22 -22.75
CA PRO A 220 23.14 -17.06 -22.38
C PRO A 220 22.41 -16.49 -21.13
N GLN A 221 21.12 -16.44 -21.22
CA GLN A 221 20.19 -16.04 -20.21
C GLN A 221 20.36 -16.89 -18.93
N GLN A 222 20.97 -16.32 -17.89
CA GLN A 222 20.87 -16.89 -16.55
C GLN A 222 19.43 -16.75 -16.09
N SER A 223 18.85 -17.88 -15.71
CA SER A 223 17.51 -17.98 -15.12
C SER A 223 17.40 -16.99 -13.94
N VAL A 224 16.55 -16.00 -14.11
CA VAL A 224 16.17 -15.07 -13.03
C VAL A 224 15.45 -15.91 -11.97
N GLN A 225 16.11 -16.13 -10.85
CA GLN A 225 15.46 -16.66 -9.65
C GLN A 225 14.34 -15.67 -9.27
N GLN A 226 13.11 -16.16 -9.37
CA GLN A 226 11.94 -15.39 -8.92
C GLN A 226 12.13 -15.00 -7.45
N ALA A 227 12.03 -13.71 -7.18
CA ALA A 227 11.99 -13.19 -5.82
C ALA A 227 10.85 -13.90 -5.04
N PRO A 228 11.04 -14.17 -3.74
CA PRO A 228 10.02 -14.86 -2.95
C PRO A 228 8.72 -14.05 -2.98
N VAL A 229 7.65 -14.68 -3.39
CA VAL A 229 6.30 -14.12 -3.43
C VAL A 229 5.90 -13.79 -2.00
N GLY A 230 5.61 -12.52 -1.73
CA GLY A 230 5.14 -12.08 -0.43
C GLY A 230 3.83 -12.77 -0.05
N ILE A 231 3.70 -13.18 1.20
CA ILE A 231 2.48 -13.83 1.72
C ILE A 231 1.74 -12.82 2.59
N ASN A 232 0.45 -12.65 2.38
CA ASN A 232 -0.41 -11.81 3.21
C ASN A 232 -0.45 -12.38 4.65
N PRO A 233 -0.03 -11.64 5.69
CA PRO A 233 0.11 -12.16 7.03
C PRO A 233 -1.22 -12.55 7.69
N VAL A 234 -2.35 -12.00 7.22
CA VAL A 234 -3.67 -12.27 7.79
C VAL A 234 -4.34 -13.47 7.12
N THR A 235 -4.20 -13.60 5.79
CA THR A 235 -4.87 -14.65 5.02
C THR A 235 -3.98 -15.86 4.72
N GLY A 236 -2.64 -15.72 4.86
CA GLY A 236 -1.66 -16.75 4.57
C GLY A 236 -1.51 -17.07 3.07
N GLN A 237 -2.08 -16.24 2.19
CA GLN A 237 -2.07 -16.45 0.74
C GLN A 237 -0.92 -15.67 0.08
N PRO A 238 -0.26 -16.23 -0.97
CA PRO A 238 0.70 -15.50 -1.77
C PRO A 238 0.02 -14.40 -2.59
N TYR A 239 0.77 -13.33 -2.89
CA TYR A 239 0.37 -12.31 -3.85
C TYR A 239 0.63 -12.75 -5.26
#